data_86b05330c76a897e28ff4b6241d51e37
#
_entry.id   86b05330c76a897e28ff4b6241d51e37
#
_cell.length_a   1.000
_cell.length_b   1.000
_cell.length_c   1.000
_cell.angle_alpha   90.00
_cell.angle_beta   90.00
_cell.angle_gamma   90.00
#
_symmetry.space_group_name_H-M   'P 1'
#
loop_
_entity.id
_entity.type
_entity.pdbx_description
1 polymer ?
#
loop_
_entity_poly.entity_id
_entity_poly.type
_entity_poly.pdbx_seq_one_letter_code
_entity_poly.pdbx_strand_id
1 'polypeptide(L)'
;MKLSLHVGADATSNNQITLNLAAMSAKGLGVNGLRVDGADATNALDAIETIKEAIQKVSTQRSALGAVQNRLEHTIANLDNVVENTTAAESQIRDTDMASEMVKYSNNNILSQAGQAMLAQANQTNQGVLSLLG
;
A
#
# COMPACT_ATOMS: atom_id res chain seq x y z
N MET A 1 14.42 -21.61 10.02
CA MET A 1 13.02 -21.28 9.70
C MET A 1 13.03 -20.28 8.53
N LYS A 2 12.23 -20.53 7.52
CA LYS A 2 12.07 -19.59 6.39
C LYS A 2 10.77 -18.82 6.58
N LEU A 3 10.85 -17.51 6.64
CA LEU A 3 9.70 -16.61 6.76
C LEU A 3 9.58 -15.81 5.45
N SER A 4 8.40 -15.75 4.88
CA SER A 4 8.10 -14.92 3.71
C SER A 4 7.09 -13.87 4.12
N LEU A 5 7.46 -12.61 4.00
CA LEU A 5 6.62 -11.45 4.28
C LEU A 5 6.06 -10.94 2.97
N HIS A 6 4.74 -10.86 2.85
CA HIS A 6 4.07 -10.27 1.68
C HIS A 6 3.98 -8.76 1.88
N VAL A 7 4.51 -7.99 0.93
CA VAL A 7 4.69 -6.53 1.06
C VAL A 7 4.11 -5.73 -0.12
N GLY A 8 3.31 -6.35 -0.96
CA GLY A 8 2.73 -5.70 -2.14
C GLY A 8 1.30 -6.15 -2.43
N ALA A 9 0.68 -5.54 -3.43
CA ALA A 9 -0.72 -5.79 -3.80
C ALA A 9 -0.91 -7.12 -4.57
N ASP A 10 0.12 -7.54 -5.34
CA ASP A 10 0.03 -8.71 -6.22
C ASP A 10 0.62 -9.95 -5.57
N ALA A 11 0.01 -11.10 -5.79
CA ALA A 11 0.47 -12.40 -5.28
C ALA A 11 1.71 -12.95 -6.05
N THR A 12 2.64 -12.06 -6.42
CA THR A 12 3.88 -12.41 -7.11
C THR A 12 5.06 -12.56 -6.16
N SER A 13 6.08 -13.30 -6.54
CA SER A 13 7.32 -13.45 -5.76
C SER A 13 8.06 -12.12 -5.56
N ASN A 14 7.87 -11.15 -6.45
CA ASN A 14 8.48 -9.82 -6.35
C ASN A 14 7.93 -9.01 -5.17
N ASN A 15 6.69 -9.30 -4.75
CA ASN A 15 6.02 -8.67 -3.61
C ASN A 15 6.25 -9.44 -2.30
N GLN A 16 7.30 -10.28 -2.24
CA GLN A 16 7.64 -11.05 -1.06
C GLN A 16 9.07 -10.77 -0.63
N ILE A 17 9.26 -10.51 0.66
CA ILE A 17 10.57 -10.45 1.29
C ILE A 17 10.79 -11.74 2.05
N THR A 18 11.73 -12.56 1.59
CA THR A 18 12.06 -13.82 2.24
C THR A 18 13.18 -13.62 3.25
N LEU A 19 12.98 -14.12 4.46
CA LEU A 19 13.92 -14.08 5.55
C LEU A 19 14.21 -15.50 6.05
N ASN A 20 15.48 -15.85 6.12
CA ASN A 20 15.93 -17.09 6.72
C ASN A 20 16.39 -16.85 8.15
N LEU A 21 15.67 -17.42 9.10
CA LEU A 21 15.98 -17.33 10.52
C LEU A 21 16.67 -18.62 10.97
N ALA A 22 17.92 -18.52 11.43
CA ALA A 22 18.59 -19.61 12.10
C ALA A 22 18.09 -19.74 13.55
N ALA A 23 18.22 -20.93 14.12
CA ALA A 23 17.86 -21.13 15.53
C ALA A 23 18.91 -20.46 16.42
N MET A 24 18.51 -19.50 17.24
CA MET A 24 19.36 -18.73 18.17
C MET A 24 19.36 -19.32 19.59
N SER A 25 18.91 -20.58 19.75
CA SER A 25 19.04 -21.31 21.01
C SER A 25 20.47 -21.76 21.25
N ALA A 26 20.84 -22.07 22.48
CA ALA A 26 22.15 -22.59 22.82
C ALA A 26 22.54 -23.82 21.98
N LYS A 27 21.56 -24.69 21.70
CA LYS A 27 21.73 -25.85 20.82
C LYS A 27 21.89 -25.44 19.35
N GLY A 28 21.14 -24.43 18.87
CA GLY A 28 21.23 -23.93 17.49
C GLY A 28 22.55 -23.20 17.20
N LEU A 29 23.10 -22.52 18.20
CA LEU A 29 24.40 -21.86 18.13
C LEU A 29 25.56 -22.81 18.33
N GLY A 30 25.31 -24.02 18.88
CA GLY A 30 26.33 -25.01 19.18
C GLY A 30 27.06 -24.78 20.50
N VAL A 31 26.56 -23.87 21.36
CA VAL A 31 27.19 -23.53 22.65
C VAL A 31 26.64 -24.37 23.81
N ASN A 32 25.78 -25.34 23.54
CA ASN A 32 25.22 -26.20 24.55
C ASN A 32 26.26 -27.29 24.94
N GLY A 33 26.57 -27.39 26.24
CA GLY A 33 27.49 -28.41 26.77
C GLY A 33 28.97 -28.09 26.58
N LEU A 34 29.32 -26.80 26.37
CA LEU A 34 30.74 -26.38 26.38
C LEU A 34 31.40 -26.72 27.72
N ARG A 35 32.60 -27.25 27.64
CA ARG A 35 33.43 -27.59 28.81
C ARG A 35 34.69 -26.74 28.76
N VAL A 36 35.08 -26.23 29.92
CA VAL A 36 36.32 -25.47 30.11
C VAL A 36 37.25 -26.14 31.12
N ASP A 37 36.78 -27.28 31.68
CA ASP A 37 37.52 -28.13 32.61
C ASP A 37 38.32 -29.19 31.86
N GLY A 38 39.48 -29.56 32.37
CA GLY A 38 40.35 -30.57 31.81
C GLY A 38 41.73 -30.55 32.42
N ALA A 39 42.53 -31.55 32.09
CA ALA A 39 43.92 -31.63 32.53
C ALA A 39 44.84 -30.66 31.77
N ASP A 40 44.41 -30.19 30.62
CA ASP A 40 45.08 -29.24 29.74
C ASP A 40 44.13 -28.13 29.25
N ALA A 41 44.66 -27.20 28.48
CA ALA A 41 43.87 -26.03 27.95
C ALA A 41 42.99 -26.37 26.73
N THR A 42 42.96 -27.59 26.25
CA THR A 42 42.32 -27.96 24.98
C THR A 42 40.82 -27.66 25.01
N ASN A 43 40.12 -28.10 26.06
CA ASN A 43 38.66 -27.82 26.20
C ASN A 43 38.34 -26.33 26.26
N ALA A 44 39.19 -25.53 26.90
CA ALA A 44 39.02 -24.09 26.98
C ALA A 44 39.27 -23.41 25.63
N LEU A 45 40.24 -23.86 24.85
CA LEU A 45 40.52 -23.36 23.50
C LEU A 45 39.37 -23.69 22.53
N ASP A 46 38.88 -24.92 22.56
CA ASP A 46 37.73 -25.35 21.75
C ASP A 46 36.47 -24.60 22.12
N ALA A 47 36.25 -24.32 23.42
CA ALA A 47 35.14 -23.49 23.86
C ALA A 47 35.21 -22.05 23.34
N ILE A 48 36.41 -21.44 23.34
CA ILE A 48 36.63 -20.10 22.78
C ILE A 48 36.32 -20.08 21.28
N GLU A 49 36.77 -21.08 20.53
CA GLU A 49 36.51 -21.15 19.08
C GLU A 49 35.01 -21.31 18.81
N THR A 50 34.34 -22.22 19.52
CA THR A 50 32.89 -22.41 19.42
C THR A 50 32.10 -21.12 19.74
N ILE A 51 32.50 -20.37 20.76
CA ILE A 51 31.90 -19.09 21.12
C ILE A 51 32.10 -18.05 20.01
N LYS A 52 33.29 -17.96 19.42
CA LYS A 52 33.56 -17.06 18.29
C LYS A 52 32.67 -17.39 17.11
N GLU A 53 32.53 -18.66 16.75
CA GLU A 53 31.59 -19.07 15.69
C GLU A 53 30.15 -18.70 16.01
N ALA A 54 29.73 -18.88 17.26
CA ALA A 54 28.37 -18.49 17.70
C ALA A 54 28.16 -16.98 17.57
N ILE A 55 29.14 -16.17 18.00
CA ILE A 55 29.09 -14.70 17.84
C ILE A 55 29.01 -14.32 16.37
N GLN A 56 29.78 -14.97 15.50
CA GLN A 56 29.74 -14.73 14.06
C GLN A 56 28.36 -15.07 13.47
N LYS A 57 27.75 -16.20 13.87
CA LYS A 57 26.38 -16.57 13.44
C LYS A 57 25.34 -15.54 13.88
N VAL A 58 25.41 -15.09 15.13
CA VAL A 58 24.50 -14.05 15.65
C VAL A 58 24.70 -12.73 14.90
N SER A 59 25.94 -12.31 14.67
CA SER A 59 26.26 -11.08 13.96
C SER A 59 25.74 -11.10 12.51
N THR A 60 25.95 -12.22 11.82
CA THR A 60 25.42 -12.42 10.45
C THR A 60 23.89 -12.36 10.43
N GLN A 61 23.22 -13.01 11.38
CA GLN A 61 21.78 -13.00 11.48
C GLN A 61 21.24 -11.59 11.78
N ARG A 62 21.90 -10.85 12.68
CA ARG A 62 21.53 -9.45 12.96
C ARG A 62 21.69 -8.54 11.74
N SER A 63 22.79 -8.73 10.99
CA SER A 63 23.00 -7.98 9.74
C SER A 63 21.90 -8.26 8.70
N ALA A 64 21.53 -9.53 8.53
CA ALA A 64 20.45 -9.92 7.63
C ALA A 64 19.09 -9.32 8.06
N LEU A 65 18.80 -9.30 9.37
CA LEU A 65 17.59 -8.68 9.91
C LEU A 65 17.58 -7.16 9.69
N GLY A 66 18.72 -6.48 9.91
CA GLY A 66 18.86 -5.05 9.65
C GLY A 66 18.65 -4.71 8.18
N ALA A 67 19.17 -5.53 7.28
CA ALA A 67 18.92 -5.35 5.84
C ALA A 67 17.43 -5.50 5.48
N VAL A 68 16.74 -6.46 6.08
CA VAL A 68 15.29 -6.64 5.88
C VAL A 68 14.51 -5.47 6.48
N GLN A 69 14.90 -4.97 7.64
CA GLN A 69 14.28 -3.79 8.25
C GLN A 69 14.37 -2.58 7.32
N ASN A 70 15.57 -2.25 6.81
CA ASN A 70 15.74 -1.16 5.85
C ASN A 70 14.89 -1.34 4.60
N ARG A 71 14.82 -2.57 4.06
CA ARG A 71 13.95 -2.86 2.91
C ARG A 71 12.49 -2.65 3.21
N LEU A 72 12.01 -3.02 4.39
CA LEU A 72 10.63 -2.80 4.83
C LEU A 72 10.33 -1.30 4.98
N GLU A 73 11.24 -0.51 5.57
CA GLU A 73 11.09 0.94 5.68
C GLU A 73 10.96 1.62 4.32
N HIS A 74 11.82 1.25 3.37
CA HIS A 74 11.71 1.75 1.98
C HIS A 74 10.44 1.27 1.27
N THR A 75 9.99 0.06 1.55
CA THR A 75 8.74 -0.47 0.99
C THR A 75 7.54 0.30 1.52
N ILE A 76 7.51 0.60 2.83
CA ILE A 76 6.45 1.42 3.45
C ILE A 76 6.40 2.79 2.78
N ALA A 77 7.53 3.50 2.69
CA ALA A 77 7.59 4.81 2.04
C ALA A 77 7.12 4.78 0.57
N ASN A 78 7.44 3.70 -0.15
CA ASN A 78 6.96 3.53 -1.53
C ASN A 78 5.45 3.28 -1.58
N LEU A 79 4.93 2.43 -0.69
CA LEU A 79 3.50 2.15 -0.60
C LEU A 79 2.70 3.40 -0.23
N ASP A 80 3.20 4.26 0.65
CA ASP A 80 2.57 5.54 0.99
C ASP A 80 2.43 6.42 -0.26
N ASN A 81 3.47 6.53 -1.08
CA ASN A 81 3.40 7.24 -2.35
C ASN A 81 2.40 6.62 -3.34
N VAL A 82 2.33 5.29 -3.40
CA VAL A 82 1.38 4.58 -4.26
C VAL A 82 -0.06 4.83 -3.79
N VAL A 83 -0.29 4.81 -2.48
CA VAL A 83 -1.61 5.11 -1.88
C VAL A 83 -2.02 6.55 -2.19
N GLU A 84 -1.13 7.52 -2.01
CA GLU A 84 -1.40 8.93 -2.31
C GLU A 84 -1.77 9.13 -3.79
N ASN A 85 -0.95 8.59 -4.70
CA ASN A 85 -1.21 8.68 -6.14
C ASN A 85 -2.51 7.96 -6.55
N THR A 86 -2.80 6.81 -5.96
CA THR A 86 -4.02 6.05 -6.23
C THR A 86 -5.25 6.80 -5.72
N THR A 87 -5.17 7.39 -4.53
CA THR A 87 -6.24 8.21 -3.96
C THR A 87 -6.50 9.46 -4.81
N ALA A 88 -5.44 10.12 -5.28
CA ALA A 88 -5.56 11.25 -6.20
C ALA A 88 -6.22 10.86 -7.54
N ALA A 89 -5.83 9.71 -8.09
CA ALA A 89 -6.44 9.18 -9.31
C ALA A 89 -7.92 8.77 -9.09
N GLU A 90 -8.24 8.16 -7.96
CA GLU A 90 -9.63 7.84 -7.57
C GLU A 90 -10.46 9.11 -7.48
N SER A 91 -9.92 10.16 -6.84
CA SER A 91 -10.59 11.47 -6.74
C SER A 91 -10.90 12.04 -8.12
N GLN A 92 -9.95 12.00 -9.06
CA GLN A 92 -10.17 12.46 -10.44
C GLN A 92 -11.29 11.72 -11.18
N ILE A 93 -11.50 10.43 -10.86
CA ILE A 93 -12.54 9.61 -11.50
C ILE A 93 -13.88 9.76 -10.78
N ARG A 94 -13.86 9.78 -9.46
CA ARG A 94 -15.06 9.71 -8.62
C ARG A 94 -15.63 11.06 -8.22
N ASP A 95 -14.77 12.07 -8.05
CA ASP A 95 -15.21 13.36 -7.56
C ASP A 95 -15.86 14.15 -8.70
N THR A 96 -17.12 14.48 -8.51
CA THR A 96 -17.85 15.34 -9.44
C THR A 96 -17.42 16.79 -9.24
N ASP A 97 -17.00 17.44 -10.31
CA ASP A 97 -16.81 18.90 -10.30
C ASP A 97 -18.16 19.58 -10.08
N MET A 98 -18.45 19.93 -8.83
CA MET A 98 -19.71 20.56 -8.41
C MET A 98 -19.97 21.87 -9.14
N ALA A 99 -18.93 22.62 -9.51
CA ALA A 99 -19.09 23.85 -10.25
C ALA A 99 -19.63 23.58 -11.66
N SER A 100 -19.06 22.63 -12.37
CA SER A 100 -19.52 22.19 -13.69
C SER A 100 -20.95 21.62 -13.64
N GLU A 101 -21.26 20.83 -12.62
CA GLU A 101 -22.57 20.22 -12.47
C GLU A 101 -23.65 21.23 -12.11
N MET A 102 -23.35 22.24 -11.29
CA MET A 102 -24.26 23.37 -11.01
C MET A 102 -24.52 24.19 -12.23
N VAL A 103 -23.55 24.42 -13.12
CA VAL A 103 -23.75 25.10 -14.40
C VAL A 103 -24.68 24.28 -15.30
N LYS A 104 -24.47 22.98 -15.42
CA LYS A 104 -25.39 22.10 -16.20
C LYS A 104 -26.79 22.10 -15.63
N TYR A 105 -26.93 22.00 -14.31
CA TYR A 105 -28.23 22.06 -13.64
C TYR A 105 -28.96 23.41 -13.91
N SER A 106 -28.23 24.53 -13.76
CA SER A 106 -28.77 25.86 -14.04
C SER A 106 -29.20 25.99 -15.49
N ASN A 107 -28.37 25.56 -16.44
CA ASN A 107 -28.72 25.60 -17.87
C ASN A 107 -29.96 24.74 -18.19
N ASN A 108 -30.06 23.56 -17.63
CA ASN A 108 -31.21 22.67 -17.81
C ASN A 108 -32.50 23.31 -17.23
N ASN A 109 -32.42 23.98 -16.09
CA ASN A 109 -33.54 24.70 -15.51
C ASN A 109 -33.99 25.87 -16.38
N ILE A 110 -33.06 26.68 -16.87
CA ILE A 110 -33.37 27.81 -17.78
C ILE A 110 -34.00 27.29 -19.07
N LEU A 111 -33.44 26.23 -19.67
CA LEU A 111 -34.00 25.62 -20.88
C LEU A 111 -35.42 25.08 -20.66
N SER A 112 -35.66 24.44 -19.51
CA SER A 112 -37.01 23.97 -19.15
C SER A 112 -38.01 25.10 -19.02
N GLN A 113 -37.65 26.17 -18.30
CA GLN A 113 -38.50 27.34 -18.15
C GLN A 113 -38.74 28.08 -19.47
N ALA A 114 -37.67 28.25 -20.27
CA ALA A 114 -37.78 28.87 -21.58
C ALA A 114 -38.65 28.02 -22.52
N GLY A 115 -38.50 26.70 -22.51
CA GLY A 115 -39.30 25.77 -23.29
C GLY A 115 -40.79 25.86 -22.94
N GLN A 116 -41.11 25.89 -21.65
CA GLN A 116 -42.50 26.07 -21.19
C GLN A 116 -43.09 27.43 -21.63
N ALA A 117 -42.31 28.51 -21.51
CA ALA A 117 -42.77 29.84 -21.95
C ALA A 117 -42.96 29.89 -23.47
N MET A 118 -42.07 29.27 -24.24
CA MET A 118 -42.22 29.20 -25.70
C MET A 118 -43.41 28.36 -26.13
N LEU A 119 -43.69 27.25 -25.46
CA LEU A 119 -44.90 26.46 -25.70
C LEU A 119 -46.19 27.24 -25.37
N ALA A 120 -46.21 27.98 -24.26
CA ALA A 120 -47.33 28.86 -23.92
C ALA A 120 -47.55 29.95 -24.97
N GLN A 121 -46.47 30.58 -25.45
CA GLN A 121 -46.51 31.59 -26.52
C GLN A 121 -46.99 31.00 -27.83
N ALA A 122 -46.53 29.82 -28.22
CA ALA A 122 -46.98 29.14 -29.45
C ALA A 122 -48.47 28.80 -29.39
N ASN A 123 -48.98 28.35 -28.24
CA ASN A 123 -50.40 28.09 -28.04
C ASN A 123 -51.28 29.38 -28.12
N GLN A 124 -50.80 30.50 -27.55
CA GLN A 124 -51.49 31.79 -27.68
C GLN A 124 -51.51 32.27 -29.11
N THR A 125 -50.47 32.11 -29.89
CA THR A 125 -50.41 32.49 -31.30
C THR A 125 -51.45 31.71 -32.10
N ASN A 126 -51.58 30.41 -31.87
CA ASN A 126 -52.60 29.61 -32.54
C ASN A 126 -54.06 30.03 -32.18
N GLN A 127 -54.27 30.36 -30.90
CA GLN A 127 -55.59 30.92 -30.46
C GLN A 127 -55.92 32.29 -31.10
N GLY A 128 -54.87 33.13 -31.24
CA GLY A 128 -55.01 34.41 -31.92
C GLY A 128 -55.40 34.27 -33.40
N VAL A 129 -54.85 33.33 -34.10
CA VAL A 129 -55.23 33.01 -35.50
C VAL A 129 -56.64 32.45 -35.57
N LEU A 130 -57.05 31.62 -34.62
CA LEU A 130 -58.40 31.05 -34.57
C LEU A 130 -59.44 32.14 -34.34
N SER A 131 -59.13 33.12 -33.49
CA SER A 131 -60.05 34.27 -33.22
C SER A 131 -60.18 35.28 -34.38
N LEU A 132 -59.28 35.25 -35.36
CA LEU A 132 -59.30 36.03 -36.55
C LEU A 132 -60.08 35.37 -37.72
N LEU A 133 -60.26 34.06 -37.62
CA LEU A 133 -61.01 33.27 -38.66
C LEU A 133 -62.41 32.91 -38.28
N GLY A 134 -62.88 33.17 -37.11
CA GLY A 134 -64.23 32.92 -36.61
C GLY A 134 -64.86 34.15 -36.02
#